data_e5d1eec0e0cf5d45279bd2cc643cf8a2
#
_entry.id   e5d1eec0e0cf5d45279bd2cc643cf8a2
#
_cell.length_a   1.000
_cell.length_b   1.000
_cell.length_c   1.000
_cell.angle_alpha   90.00
_cell.angle_beta   90.00
_cell.angle_gamma   90.00
#
_symmetry.space_group_name_H-M   'P 1'
#
loop_
_entity.id
_entity.type
_entity.pdbx_description
1 polymer ?
#
loop_
_entity_poly.entity_id
_entity_poly.type
_entity_poly.pdbx_seq_one_letter_code
_entity_poly.pdbx_strand_id
1 'polypeptide(L)'
;MKGIYTLLFSLIVLVMFSACNDEWKEEQFEHYISFKAPINSNGVTRINLSYSETGKTTYRLPILVSGSTKNDRDITVKIGIDADTLRTLNIARFSSREDLWYREMPSKHYSFPETVQIKAGENVGYLDIEFDLTGLDLVDKWVLPLTIEDAPNGEYKPNYRKHYRKALLRVMPFNDYSGTYGGTNLQGKLVDAGAGENEPLVKSEIVTYAIDDETIFFYAGTIDESRQDRRNY
;
A
#
# COMPACT_ATOMS: atom_id res chain seq x y z
N MET A 1 19.11 68.28 -4.63
CA MET A 1 18.83 67.31 -3.58
C MET A 1 17.79 66.28 -4.02
N LYS A 2 16.69 66.63 -4.71
CA LYS A 2 15.68 65.63 -5.18
C LYS A 2 16.23 64.51 -6.07
N GLY A 3 17.20 64.80 -6.98
CA GLY A 3 17.79 63.81 -7.87
C GLY A 3 18.62 62.72 -7.17
N ILE A 4 19.25 63.02 -6.04
CA ILE A 4 20.03 62.09 -5.24
C ILE A 4 19.11 61.04 -4.57
N TYR A 5 17.96 61.47 -4.06
CA TYR A 5 16.99 60.57 -3.45
C TYR A 5 16.35 59.60 -4.48
N THR A 6 16.10 60.11 -5.70
CA THR A 6 15.57 59.27 -6.78
C THR A 6 16.59 58.20 -7.23
N LEU A 7 17.88 58.61 -7.28
CA LEU A 7 18.96 57.70 -7.65
C LEU A 7 19.22 56.65 -6.57
N LEU A 8 19.19 57.05 -5.29
CA LEU A 8 19.28 56.15 -4.16
C LEU A 8 18.09 55.16 -4.10
N PHE A 9 16.87 55.62 -4.31
CA PHE A 9 15.67 54.78 -4.36
C PHE A 9 15.73 53.80 -5.51
N SER A 10 16.15 54.23 -6.71
CA SER A 10 16.33 53.35 -7.86
C SER A 10 17.39 52.27 -7.60
N LEU A 11 18.50 52.62 -6.92
CA LEU A 11 19.55 51.68 -6.56
C LEU A 11 19.06 50.65 -5.53
N ILE A 12 18.28 51.07 -4.54
CA ILE A 12 17.68 50.16 -3.54
C ILE A 12 16.68 49.19 -4.23
N VAL A 13 15.85 49.67 -5.13
CA VAL A 13 14.93 48.84 -5.90
C VAL A 13 15.68 47.83 -6.75
N LEU A 14 16.77 48.22 -7.40
CA LEU A 14 17.60 47.31 -8.20
C LEU A 14 18.24 46.22 -7.33
N VAL A 15 18.71 46.54 -6.13
CA VAL A 15 19.28 45.55 -5.20
C VAL A 15 18.20 44.61 -4.67
N MET A 16 16.95 45.05 -4.49
CA MET A 16 15.86 44.19 -4.07
C MET A 16 15.45 43.17 -5.16
N PHE A 17 15.59 43.53 -6.43
CA PHE A 17 15.32 42.59 -7.54
C PHE A 17 16.45 41.59 -7.80
N SER A 18 17.68 41.86 -7.32
CA SER A 18 18.80 40.89 -7.44
C SER A 18 18.84 39.85 -6.30
N ALA A 19 18.00 40.01 -5.28
CA ALA A 19 17.78 39.01 -4.25
C ALA A 19 16.81 37.88 -4.71
N CYS A 20 16.84 37.53 -6.00
CA CYS A 20 16.25 36.29 -6.48
C CYS A 20 17.10 35.14 -5.94
N ASN A 21 16.62 34.52 -4.92
CA ASN A 21 17.23 33.40 -4.22
C ASN A 21 17.49 32.24 -5.19
N ASP A 22 18.74 31.97 -5.46
CA ASP A 22 19.19 30.73 -6.09
C ASP A 22 19.00 29.51 -5.17
N GLU A 23 18.48 29.70 -3.96
CA GLU A 23 18.17 28.64 -2.97
C GLU A 23 17.30 27.53 -3.53
N TRP A 24 16.46 27.83 -4.53
CA TRP A 24 15.63 26.83 -5.21
C TRP A 24 16.37 25.93 -6.22
N LYS A 25 17.62 26.25 -6.53
CA LYS A 25 18.44 25.48 -7.47
C LYS A 25 19.28 24.42 -6.78
N GLU A 26 19.51 24.58 -5.49
CA GLU A 26 20.29 23.62 -4.69
C GLU A 26 19.39 22.62 -3.99
N GLU A 27 19.90 21.41 -3.80
CA GLU A 27 19.21 20.37 -3.03
C GLU A 27 19.15 20.78 -1.55
N GLN A 28 17.94 20.93 -1.03
CA GLN A 28 17.71 21.33 0.36
C GLN A 28 17.47 20.14 1.30
N PHE A 29 17.16 18.97 0.72
CA PHE A 29 16.82 17.76 1.47
C PHE A 29 17.61 16.56 0.97
N GLU A 30 17.96 15.66 1.85
CA GLU A 30 18.59 14.41 1.44
C GLU A 30 17.65 13.56 0.56
N HIS A 31 18.23 12.98 -0.47
CA HIS A 31 17.52 12.03 -1.34
C HIS A 31 17.35 10.69 -0.61
N TYR A 32 16.11 10.38 -0.25
CA TYR A 32 15.73 9.10 0.32
C TYR A 32 14.92 8.29 -0.68
N ILE A 33 15.17 6.98 -0.71
CA ILE A 33 14.37 6.04 -1.49
C ILE A 33 13.21 5.54 -0.64
N SER A 34 12.00 5.57 -1.20
CA SER A 34 10.76 5.24 -0.49
C SER A 34 9.79 4.49 -1.38
N PHE A 35 9.05 3.52 -0.84
CA PHE A 35 7.86 3.01 -1.50
C PHE A 35 6.72 4.03 -1.45
N LYS A 36 5.98 4.17 -2.55
CA LYS A 36 4.67 4.84 -2.53
C LYS A 36 3.58 3.81 -2.16
N ALA A 37 3.58 3.43 -0.90
CA ALA A 37 2.69 2.41 -0.35
C ALA A 37 1.99 2.96 0.92
N PRO A 38 0.95 3.82 0.77
CA PRO A 38 0.27 4.43 1.91
C PRO A 38 -0.38 3.35 2.77
N ILE A 39 -0.09 3.36 4.06
CA ILE A 39 -0.67 2.43 5.01
C ILE A 39 -2.07 2.89 5.44
N ASN A 40 -2.99 1.96 5.60
CA ASN A 40 -4.30 2.21 6.19
C ASN A 40 -4.24 2.11 7.74
N SER A 41 -5.38 2.30 8.39
CA SER A 41 -5.53 2.16 9.86
C SER A 41 -5.13 0.77 10.38
N ASN A 42 -5.04 -0.22 9.50
CA ASN A 42 -4.64 -1.59 9.84
C ASN A 42 -3.13 -1.83 9.73
N GLY A 43 -2.34 -0.82 9.34
CA GLY A 43 -0.90 -0.92 9.22
C GLY A 43 -0.41 -1.61 7.95
N VAL A 44 -1.29 -1.87 6.98
CA VAL A 44 -0.99 -2.49 5.69
C VAL A 44 -1.45 -1.58 4.55
N THR A 45 -0.84 -1.74 3.39
CA THR A 45 -1.27 -1.12 2.13
C THR A 45 -2.18 -2.09 1.40
N ARG A 46 -3.46 -1.75 1.21
CA ARG A 46 -4.36 -2.58 0.40
C ARG A 46 -4.07 -2.37 -1.08
N ILE A 47 -3.87 -3.45 -1.80
CA ILE A 47 -3.75 -3.46 -3.26
C ILE A 47 -4.89 -4.29 -3.85
N ASN A 48 -5.67 -3.66 -4.72
CA ASN A 48 -6.77 -4.34 -5.39
C ASN A 48 -6.22 -4.95 -6.69
N LEU A 49 -6.37 -6.25 -6.83
CA LEU A 49 -5.90 -7.02 -7.99
C LEU A 49 -7.10 -7.60 -8.73
N SER A 50 -7.25 -7.27 -10.02
CA SER A 50 -8.27 -7.90 -10.84
C SER A 50 -7.94 -9.39 -10.98
N TYR A 51 -8.87 -10.24 -10.60
CA TYR A 51 -8.76 -11.69 -10.83
C TYR A 51 -9.13 -11.96 -12.29
N SER A 52 -8.18 -12.44 -13.07
CA SER A 52 -8.39 -12.83 -14.47
C SER A 52 -8.67 -14.33 -14.56
N GLU A 53 -9.20 -14.81 -15.69
CA GLU A 53 -9.40 -16.24 -16.00
C GLU A 53 -8.16 -17.09 -15.75
N THR A 54 -6.97 -16.52 -15.93
CA THR A 54 -5.69 -17.21 -15.68
C THR A 54 -5.22 -17.13 -14.24
N GLY A 55 -5.90 -16.37 -13.38
CA GLY A 55 -5.45 -16.06 -12.02
C GLY A 55 -4.21 -15.17 -11.93
N LYS A 56 -3.65 -14.76 -13.08
CA LYS A 56 -2.42 -13.95 -13.13
C LYS A 56 -2.72 -12.49 -13.31
N THR A 57 -2.02 -11.65 -12.54
CA THR A 57 -2.18 -10.20 -12.59
C THR A 57 -0.88 -9.51 -12.20
N THR A 58 -0.69 -8.27 -12.65
CA THR A 58 0.51 -7.48 -12.34
C THR A 58 0.12 -6.24 -11.53
N TYR A 59 0.88 -5.96 -10.50
CA TYR A 59 0.78 -4.73 -9.73
C TYR A 59 2.06 -3.92 -9.88
N ARG A 60 1.93 -2.64 -10.22
CA ARG A 60 3.04 -1.71 -10.36
C ARG A 60 3.18 -0.84 -9.13
N LEU A 61 4.22 -1.11 -8.32
CA LEU A 61 4.52 -0.35 -7.11
C LEU A 61 5.52 0.76 -7.40
N PRO A 62 5.14 2.05 -7.23
CA PRO A 62 6.08 3.15 -7.41
C PRO A 62 7.12 3.23 -6.29
N ILE A 63 8.37 3.50 -6.66
CA ILE A 63 9.49 3.79 -5.78
C ILE A 63 9.92 5.22 -6.04
N LEU A 64 9.97 6.03 -5.00
CA LEU A 64 10.22 7.47 -5.08
C LEU A 64 11.62 7.81 -4.59
N VAL A 65 12.26 8.73 -5.29
CA VAL A 65 13.42 9.48 -4.78
C VAL A 65 12.90 10.81 -4.24
N SER A 66 13.02 11.03 -2.91
CA SER A 66 12.70 12.33 -2.30
C SER A 66 13.80 13.34 -2.56
N GLY A 67 13.48 14.60 -2.39
CA GLY A 67 14.41 15.73 -2.55
C GLY A 67 13.67 16.95 -3.07
N SER A 68 14.34 18.11 -3.07
CA SER A 68 13.83 19.35 -3.67
C SER A 68 14.21 19.47 -5.15
N THR A 69 15.24 18.77 -5.58
CA THR A 69 15.70 18.71 -6.96
C THR A 69 15.46 17.32 -7.57
N LYS A 70 15.73 17.19 -8.85
CA LYS A 70 15.71 15.92 -9.53
C LYS A 70 16.92 15.08 -9.15
N ASN A 71 16.73 13.77 -9.19
CA ASN A 71 17.82 12.82 -9.07
C ASN A 71 18.92 13.09 -10.11
N ASP A 72 20.17 13.23 -9.68
CA ASP A 72 21.31 13.61 -10.51
C ASP A 72 22.09 12.43 -11.12
N ARG A 73 21.76 11.20 -10.74
CA ARG A 73 22.47 9.97 -11.12
C ARG A 73 21.54 8.79 -11.31
N ASP A 74 22.03 7.77 -12.02
CA ASP A 74 21.37 6.47 -12.08
C ASP A 74 21.47 5.78 -10.72
N ILE A 75 20.32 5.27 -10.23
CA ILE A 75 20.21 4.56 -8.95
C ILE A 75 19.68 3.16 -9.20
N THR A 76 20.34 2.14 -8.64
CA THR A 76 19.87 0.75 -8.65
C THR A 76 19.38 0.40 -7.24
N VAL A 77 18.05 0.41 -7.07
CA VAL A 77 17.42 0.12 -5.77
C VAL A 77 17.22 -1.38 -5.63
N LYS A 78 17.73 -1.95 -4.53
CA LYS A 78 17.55 -3.37 -4.20
C LYS A 78 16.34 -3.59 -3.32
N ILE A 79 15.51 -4.56 -3.69
CA ILE A 79 14.25 -4.90 -3.02
C ILE A 79 14.36 -6.30 -2.42
N GLY A 80 13.93 -6.42 -1.17
CA GLY A 80 13.91 -7.69 -0.44
C GLY A 80 12.57 -7.97 0.23
N ILE A 81 12.48 -9.15 0.84
CA ILE A 81 11.35 -9.58 1.66
C ILE A 81 11.65 -9.32 3.14
N ASP A 82 10.66 -8.88 3.90
CA ASP A 82 10.78 -8.57 5.33
C ASP A 82 9.62 -9.18 6.15
N ALA A 83 9.70 -10.47 6.35
CA ALA A 83 8.74 -11.22 7.15
C ALA A 83 8.68 -10.76 8.61
N ASP A 84 9.78 -10.27 9.18
CA ASP A 84 9.85 -9.82 10.57
C ASP A 84 8.96 -8.60 10.84
N THR A 85 8.87 -7.68 9.87
CA THR A 85 7.95 -6.55 9.99
C THR A 85 6.50 -6.99 10.00
N LEU A 86 6.11 -7.97 9.18
CA LEU A 86 4.77 -8.53 9.17
C LEU A 86 4.47 -9.24 10.48
N ARG A 87 5.39 -10.04 10.99
CA ARG A 87 5.26 -10.71 12.29
C ARG A 87 5.08 -9.70 13.43
N THR A 88 5.89 -8.65 13.44
CA THR A 88 5.79 -7.57 14.44
C THR A 88 4.42 -6.89 14.40
N LEU A 89 3.89 -6.61 13.21
CA LEU A 89 2.56 -6.05 13.04
C LEU A 89 1.48 -6.99 13.59
N ASN A 90 1.55 -8.28 13.28
CA ASN A 90 0.60 -9.28 13.73
C ASN A 90 0.56 -9.36 15.26
N ILE A 91 1.72 -9.44 15.91
CA ILE A 91 1.81 -9.47 17.39
C ILE A 91 1.23 -8.19 17.99
N ALA A 92 1.58 -7.02 17.45
CA ALA A 92 1.11 -5.74 17.96
C ALA A 92 -0.42 -5.57 17.82
N ARG A 93 -1.02 -6.16 16.78
CA ARG A 93 -2.44 -6.00 16.47
C ARG A 93 -3.34 -7.06 17.07
N PHE A 94 -2.89 -8.30 17.00
CA PHE A 94 -3.73 -9.46 17.30
C PHE A 94 -3.20 -10.28 18.48
N SER A 95 -2.03 -9.91 19.03
CA SER A 95 -1.40 -10.62 20.14
C SER A 95 -1.28 -12.12 19.84
N SER A 96 -1.80 -12.99 20.69
CA SER A 96 -1.79 -14.45 20.54
C SER A 96 -2.89 -15.00 19.61
N ARG A 97 -3.75 -14.13 19.04
CA ARG A 97 -4.83 -14.55 18.15
C ARG A 97 -4.32 -14.78 16.74
N GLU A 98 -3.57 -15.86 16.54
CA GLU A 98 -2.92 -16.22 15.26
C GLU A 98 -3.93 -16.51 14.13
N ASP A 99 -5.15 -16.90 14.47
CA ASP A 99 -6.27 -17.07 13.55
C ASP A 99 -6.66 -15.77 12.83
N LEU A 100 -6.36 -14.60 13.40
CA LEU A 100 -6.60 -13.29 12.83
C LEU A 100 -5.39 -12.69 12.11
N TRP A 101 -4.23 -13.33 12.20
CA TRP A 101 -3.01 -12.78 11.62
C TRP A 101 -3.09 -12.62 10.11
N TYR A 102 -2.38 -11.63 9.61
CA TYR A 102 -2.00 -11.58 8.22
C TYR A 102 -1.02 -12.70 7.93
N ARG A 103 -1.19 -13.38 6.81
CA ARG A 103 -0.31 -14.45 6.36
C ARG A 103 0.67 -13.92 5.33
N GLU A 104 1.92 -14.31 5.46
CA GLU A 104 2.92 -14.05 4.43
C GLU A 104 2.55 -14.80 3.16
N MET A 105 2.55 -14.08 2.03
CA MET A 105 2.25 -14.69 0.73
C MET A 105 3.35 -15.68 0.35
N PRO A 106 3.00 -16.94 0.01
CA PRO A 106 4.02 -17.93 -0.39
C PRO A 106 4.71 -17.51 -1.69
N SER A 107 6.02 -17.75 -1.77
CA SER A 107 6.86 -17.32 -2.90
C SER A 107 6.44 -17.85 -4.27
N LYS A 108 5.71 -18.96 -4.32
CA LYS A 108 5.16 -19.49 -5.57
C LYS A 108 4.02 -18.64 -6.18
N HIS A 109 3.46 -17.70 -5.43
CA HIS A 109 2.32 -16.87 -5.83
C HIS A 109 2.71 -15.44 -6.24
N TYR A 110 3.99 -15.12 -6.25
CA TYR A 110 4.48 -13.83 -6.75
C TYR A 110 5.87 -13.94 -7.35
N SER A 111 6.18 -12.99 -8.23
CA SER A 111 7.54 -12.74 -8.70
C SER A 111 7.76 -11.26 -8.94
N PHE A 112 8.97 -10.80 -8.71
CA PHE A 112 9.40 -9.43 -9.01
C PHE A 112 10.91 -9.36 -9.22
N PRO A 113 11.43 -8.35 -9.96
CA PRO A 113 12.86 -8.16 -10.13
C PRO A 113 13.50 -7.72 -8.81
N GLU A 114 14.66 -8.31 -8.46
CA GLU A 114 15.39 -7.97 -7.22
C GLU A 114 15.83 -6.50 -7.18
N THR A 115 15.91 -5.84 -8.34
CA THR A 115 16.37 -4.45 -8.45
C THR A 115 15.47 -3.61 -9.34
N VAL A 116 15.35 -2.32 -9.00
CA VAL A 116 14.67 -1.32 -9.81
C VAL A 116 15.64 -0.21 -10.18
N GLN A 117 15.70 0.12 -11.47
CA GLN A 117 16.51 1.22 -12.00
C GLN A 117 15.71 2.51 -11.97
N ILE A 118 16.31 3.58 -11.42
CA ILE A 118 15.80 4.95 -11.50
C ILE A 118 16.86 5.78 -12.21
N LYS A 119 16.53 6.32 -13.38
CA LYS A 119 17.48 7.06 -14.20
C LYS A 119 17.73 8.46 -13.68
N ALA A 120 18.91 9.00 -13.98
CA ALA A 120 19.20 10.41 -13.74
C ALA A 120 18.12 11.30 -14.38
N GLY A 121 17.65 12.29 -13.66
CA GLY A 121 16.53 13.16 -14.04
C GLY A 121 15.13 12.61 -13.70
N GLU A 122 15.02 11.36 -13.26
CA GLU A 122 13.76 10.74 -12.83
C GLU A 122 13.70 10.63 -11.30
N ASN A 123 12.54 10.90 -10.73
CA ASN A 123 12.31 10.75 -9.29
C ASN A 123 11.38 9.57 -8.95
N VAL A 124 10.99 8.79 -9.95
CA VAL A 124 10.10 7.63 -9.78
C VAL A 124 10.63 6.45 -10.58
N GLY A 125 10.82 5.33 -9.91
CA GLY A 125 10.97 4.01 -10.52
C GLY A 125 9.74 3.17 -10.26
N TYR A 126 9.63 2.03 -10.93
CA TYR A 126 8.49 1.13 -10.79
C TYR A 126 8.95 -0.30 -10.56
N LEU A 127 8.43 -0.93 -9.52
CA LEU A 127 8.56 -2.35 -9.28
C LEU A 127 7.30 -3.03 -9.82
N ASP A 128 7.44 -3.76 -10.92
CA ASP A 128 6.36 -4.58 -11.44
C ASP A 128 6.38 -5.94 -10.72
N ILE A 129 5.28 -6.24 -10.01
CA ILE A 129 5.09 -7.46 -9.25
C ILE A 129 4.05 -8.29 -9.96
N GLU A 130 4.43 -9.47 -10.40
CA GLU A 130 3.52 -10.45 -10.98
C GLU A 130 2.93 -11.30 -9.85
N PHE A 131 1.62 -11.46 -9.83
CA PHE A 131 0.90 -12.33 -8.90
C PHE A 131 0.25 -13.48 -9.65
N ASP A 132 0.32 -14.67 -9.05
CA ASP A 132 -0.45 -15.84 -9.44
C ASP A 132 -1.38 -16.22 -8.28
N LEU A 133 -2.64 -15.90 -8.43
CA LEU A 133 -3.67 -16.13 -7.40
C LEU A 133 -4.26 -17.53 -7.46
N THR A 134 -3.88 -18.35 -8.46
CA THR A 134 -4.42 -19.69 -8.68
C THR A 134 -4.13 -20.60 -7.48
N GLY A 135 -5.19 -21.17 -6.92
CA GLY A 135 -5.08 -22.09 -5.78
C GLY A 135 -4.66 -21.44 -4.46
N LEU A 136 -4.68 -20.11 -4.39
CA LEU A 136 -4.51 -19.36 -3.15
C LEU A 136 -5.86 -19.31 -2.40
N ASP A 137 -5.87 -19.67 -1.11
CA ASP A 137 -7.09 -19.53 -0.29
C ASP A 137 -7.36 -18.04 0.01
N LEU A 138 -8.25 -17.43 -0.75
CA LEU A 138 -8.54 -15.99 -0.69
C LEU A 138 -9.37 -15.58 0.54
N VAL A 139 -9.82 -16.50 1.38
CA VAL A 139 -10.39 -16.21 2.72
C VAL A 139 -9.30 -15.75 3.68
N ASP A 140 -8.05 -16.17 3.48
CA ASP A 140 -6.92 -15.71 4.26
C ASP A 140 -6.47 -14.29 3.85
N LYS A 141 -5.87 -13.59 4.80
CA LYS A 141 -5.40 -12.21 4.63
C LYS A 141 -3.93 -12.19 4.19
N TRP A 142 -3.70 -12.42 2.91
CA TRP A 142 -2.36 -12.51 2.33
C TRP A 142 -1.67 -11.16 2.23
N VAL A 143 -0.42 -11.10 2.66
CA VAL A 143 0.42 -9.90 2.62
C VAL A 143 1.77 -10.24 2.02
N LEU A 144 2.21 -9.45 1.04
CA LEU A 144 3.57 -9.47 0.53
C LEU A 144 4.39 -8.41 1.27
N PRO A 145 5.33 -8.80 2.15
CA PRO A 145 6.13 -7.88 2.95
C PRO A 145 7.41 -7.50 2.21
N LEU A 146 7.47 -6.27 1.68
CA LEU A 146 8.64 -5.76 0.95
C LEU A 146 9.46 -4.80 1.79
N THR A 147 10.77 -4.75 1.52
CA THR A 147 11.69 -3.76 2.08
C THR A 147 12.64 -3.24 1.00
N ILE A 148 13.03 -1.96 1.12
CA ILE A 148 14.18 -1.40 0.39
C ILE A 148 15.42 -1.77 1.20
N GLU A 149 16.32 -2.54 0.61
CA GLU A 149 17.57 -2.93 1.26
C GLU A 149 18.55 -1.76 1.32
N ASP A 150 19.55 -1.87 2.19
CA ASP A 150 20.64 -0.90 2.24
C ASP A 150 21.52 -1.06 1.00
N ALA A 151 21.99 0.07 0.45
CA ALA A 151 22.90 0.04 -0.67
C ALA A 151 24.28 -0.46 -0.22
N PRO A 152 24.85 -1.50 -0.85
CA PRO A 152 26.15 -2.04 -0.46
C PRO A 152 27.27 -0.99 -0.46
N ASN A 153 27.22 -0.04 -1.38
CA ASN A 153 28.23 0.99 -1.58
C ASN A 153 27.75 2.40 -1.18
N GLY A 154 26.61 2.52 -0.49
CA GLY A 154 26.02 3.82 -0.15
C GLY A 154 25.51 4.63 -1.35
N GLU A 155 25.22 3.97 -2.48
CA GLU A 155 24.74 4.63 -3.71
C GLU A 155 23.41 5.34 -3.51
N TYR A 156 22.59 4.86 -2.59
CA TYR A 156 21.34 5.49 -2.18
C TYR A 156 21.11 5.29 -0.68
N LYS A 157 20.20 6.08 -0.11
CA LYS A 157 19.78 5.96 1.28
C LYS A 157 18.30 5.52 1.32
N PRO A 158 17.95 4.32 1.85
CA PRO A 158 16.56 4.01 2.13
C PRO A 158 15.99 4.99 3.15
N ASN A 159 14.71 5.33 3.03
CA ASN A 159 14.07 6.22 3.97
C ASN A 159 14.12 5.63 5.39
N TYR A 160 14.56 6.42 6.36
CA TYR A 160 14.69 5.99 7.76
C TYR A 160 13.35 5.68 8.44
N ARG A 161 12.24 6.22 7.90
CA ARG A 161 10.89 5.95 8.41
C ARG A 161 10.41 4.59 7.91
N LYS A 162 10.07 3.70 8.85
CA LYS A 162 9.70 2.32 8.58
C LYS A 162 8.64 2.18 7.48
N HIS A 163 7.57 2.98 7.54
CA HIS A 163 6.44 2.90 6.60
C HIS A 163 6.71 3.47 5.19
N TYR A 164 7.88 4.06 4.98
CA TYR A 164 8.35 4.45 3.65
C TYR A 164 9.38 3.47 3.10
N ARG A 165 10.20 2.90 3.99
CA ARG A 165 11.19 1.90 3.64
C ARG A 165 10.56 0.53 3.39
N LYS A 166 9.44 0.22 4.07
CA LYS A 166 8.81 -1.10 4.08
C LYS A 166 7.37 -0.98 3.58
N ALA A 167 6.96 -1.95 2.75
CA ALA A 167 5.61 -2.02 2.21
C ALA A 167 4.99 -3.39 2.54
N LEU A 168 3.94 -3.38 3.35
CA LEU A 168 3.13 -4.56 3.65
C LEU A 168 1.92 -4.56 2.72
N LEU A 169 2.07 -5.16 1.54
CA LEU A 169 1.04 -5.15 0.49
C LEU A 169 0.00 -6.23 0.77
N ARG A 170 -1.16 -5.83 1.29
CA ARG A 170 -2.30 -6.73 1.46
C ARG A 170 -3.02 -6.92 0.14
N VAL A 171 -2.96 -8.14 -0.38
CA VAL A 171 -3.61 -8.53 -1.62
C VAL A 171 -5.12 -8.65 -1.42
N MET A 172 -5.89 -7.91 -2.23
CA MET A 172 -7.35 -7.89 -2.25
C MET A 172 -7.82 -8.20 -3.68
N PRO A 173 -8.01 -9.46 -4.02
CA PRO A 173 -8.54 -9.83 -5.33
C PRO A 173 -9.98 -9.33 -5.49
N PHE A 174 -10.31 -8.91 -6.70
CA PHE A 174 -11.66 -8.54 -7.08
C PHE A 174 -12.00 -9.07 -8.48
N ASN A 175 -13.27 -9.33 -8.71
CA ASN A 175 -13.86 -9.67 -10.00
C ASN A 175 -15.09 -8.80 -10.26
N ASP A 176 -15.78 -9.02 -11.37
CA ASP A 176 -16.96 -8.23 -11.76
C ASP A 176 -18.14 -8.36 -10.77
N TYR A 177 -18.13 -9.38 -9.93
CA TYR A 177 -19.21 -9.69 -8.99
C TYR A 177 -18.86 -9.33 -7.54
N SER A 178 -17.60 -9.02 -7.24
CA SER A 178 -17.17 -8.65 -5.89
C SER A 178 -17.43 -7.17 -5.61
N GLY A 179 -17.75 -6.83 -4.36
CA GLY A 179 -18.00 -5.45 -3.97
C GLY A 179 -18.92 -5.30 -2.77
N THR A 180 -19.46 -4.11 -2.58
CA THR A 180 -20.44 -3.84 -1.52
C THR A 180 -21.82 -3.74 -2.12
N TYR A 181 -22.75 -4.57 -1.66
CA TYR A 181 -24.12 -4.64 -2.10
C TYR A 181 -25.06 -4.13 -1.01
N GLY A 182 -26.11 -3.42 -1.41
CA GLY A 182 -27.19 -3.03 -0.49
C GLY A 182 -27.96 -4.26 -0.04
N GLY A 183 -27.99 -4.48 1.28
CA GLY A 183 -28.64 -5.62 1.92
C GLY A 183 -30.01 -5.30 2.52
N THR A 184 -30.70 -4.25 2.09
CA THR A 184 -31.93 -3.75 2.69
C THR A 184 -33.03 -4.82 2.82
N ASN A 185 -33.04 -5.81 1.94
CA ASN A 185 -34.01 -6.92 1.94
C ASN A 185 -33.41 -8.24 2.41
N LEU A 186 -32.16 -8.24 2.88
CA LEU A 186 -31.53 -9.45 3.40
C LEU A 186 -31.97 -9.69 4.83
N GLN A 187 -32.61 -10.83 5.07
CA GLN A 187 -33.04 -11.29 6.38
C GLN A 187 -32.49 -12.70 6.62
N GLY A 188 -31.78 -12.88 7.73
CA GLY A 188 -31.37 -14.19 8.21
C GLY A 188 -32.20 -14.59 9.44
N LYS A 189 -32.65 -15.85 9.50
CA LYS A 189 -33.33 -16.43 10.65
C LYS A 189 -32.61 -17.70 11.08
N LEU A 190 -32.58 -17.94 12.40
CA LEU A 190 -32.15 -19.23 12.94
C LEU A 190 -33.23 -20.28 12.65
N VAL A 191 -32.85 -21.44 12.12
CA VAL A 191 -33.79 -22.51 11.73
C VAL A 191 -34.49 -23.11 12.94
N ASP A 192 -33.75 -23.28 14.04
CA ASP A 192 -34.21 -23.94 15.26
C ASP A 192 -34.36 -22.97 16.46
N ALA A 193 -34.61 -21.68 16.19
CA ALA A 193 -34.81 -20.69 17.25
C ALA A 193 -36.10 -20.97 18.01
N GLY A 194 -36.04 -20.92 19.33
CA GLY A 194 -37.22 -21.02 20.20
C GLY A 194 -38.21 -19.86 20.04
N ALA A 195 -39.41 -19.99 20.52
CA ALA A 195 -40.41 -18.95 20.49
C ALA A 195 -39.92 -17.71 21.26
N GLY A 196 -39.72 -16.59 20.59
CA GLY A 196 -39.17 -15.34 21.10
C GLY A 196 -37.77 -14.97 20.60
N GLU A 197 -37.04 -15.92 20.00
CA GLU A 197 -35.69 -15.67 19.44
C GLU A 197 -35.70 -15.50 17.90
N ASN A 198 -36.87 -15.33 17.32
CA ASN A 198 -37.08 -15.40 15.87
C ASN A 198 -37.06 -14.03 15.18
N GLU A 199 -36.50 -13.00 15.84
CA GLU A 199 -36.30 -11.73 15.17
C GLU A 199 -35.27 -11.89 14.03
N PRO A 200 -35.65 -11.49 12.79
CA PRO A 200 -34.72 -11.64 11.67
C PRO A 200 -33.52 -10.70 11.86
N LEU A 201 -32.33 -11.26 11.65
CA LEU A 201 -31.13 -10.44 11.50
C LEU A 201 -31.21 -9.70 10.17
N VAL A 202 -31.22 -8.37 10.23
CA VAL A 202 -31.20 -7.52 9.03
C VAL A 202 -29.82 -6.93 8.85
N LYS A 203 -29.29 -7.03 7.65
CA LYS A 203 -27.99 -6.46 7.28
C LYS A 203 -28.19 -5.43 6.15
N SER A 204 -27.77 -4.19 6.40
CA SER A 204 -27.94 -3.08 5.44
C SER A 204 -26.98 -3.17 4.26
N GLU A 205 -25.81 -3.79 4.46
CA GLU A 205 -24.78 -3.95 3.46
C GLU A 205 -24.12 -5.32 3.56
N ILE A 206 -23.77 -5.89 2.40
CA ILE A 206 -22.98 -7.10 2.29
C ILE A 206 -21.74 -6.82 1.46
N VAL A 207 -20.59 -7.15 2.00
CA VAL A 207 -19.33 -7.14 1.28
C VAL A 207 -19.07 -8.52 0.74
N THR A 208 -18.88 -8.63 -0.57
CA THR A 208 -18.53 -9.86 -1.27
C THR A 208 -17.06 -9.82 -1.71
N TYR A 209 -16.41 -10.95 -1.69
CA TYR A 209 -14.99 -11.14 -1.98
C TYR A 209 -14.84 -12.14 -3.13
N ALA A 210 -13.89 -11.90 -4.02
CA ALA A 210 -13.61 -12.83 -5.11
C ALA A 210 -12.93 -14.12 -4.59
N ILE A 211 -13.30 -15.28 -5.14
CA ILE A 211 -12.59 -16.55 -5.00
C ILE A 211 -11.83 -16.87 -6.28
N ASP A 212 -12.45 -16.61 -7.42
CA ASP A 212 -11.89 -16.70 -8.75
C ASP A 212 -12.52 -15.62 -9.66
N ASP A 213 -12.42 -15.75 -10.98
CA ASP A 213 -12.95 -14.78 -11.95
C ASP A 213 -14.47 -14.68 -11.97
N GLU A 214 -15.20 -15.77 -11.65
CA GLU A 214 -16.66 -15.84 -11.69
C GLU A 214 -17.31 -16.09 -10.32
N THR A 215 -16.52 -16.44 -9.29
CA THR A 215 -17.02 -16.86 -7.99
C THR A 215 -16.71 -15.84 -6.90
N ILE A 216 -17.70 -15.61 -6.05
CA ILE A 216 -17.57 -14.77 -4.86
C ILE A 216 -17.99 -15.52 -3.60
N PHE A 217 -17.51 -15.05 -2.45
CA PHE A 217 -18.04 -15.43 -1.15
C PHE A 217 -18.41 -14.21 -0.31
N PHE A 218 -19.21 -14.40 0.69
CA PHE A 218 -19.51 -13.40 1.72
C PHE A 218 -19.70 -14.08 3.07
N TYR A 219 -19.50 -13.32 4.15
CA TYR A 219 -19.70 -13.84 5.49
C TYR A 219 -21.17 -13.78 5.89
N ALA A 220 -21.69 -14.89 6.44
CA ALA A 220 -23.07 -14.99 6.87
C ALA A 220 -23.37 -14.12 8.11
N GLY A 221 -24.57 -13.63 8.22
CA GLY A 221 -25.05 -12.89 9.37
C GLY A 221 -24.22 -11.65 9.71
N THR A 222 -23.81 -11.50 10.97
CA THR A 222 -22.97 -10.39 11.47
C THR A 222 -21.47 -10.67 11.39
N ILE A 223 -21.09 -11.78 10.78
CA ILE A 223 -19.69 -12.21 10.72
C ILE A 223 -18.95 -11.37 9.69
N ASP A 224 -17.69 -11.10 9.94
CA ASP A 224 -16.76 -10.45 9.05
C ASP A 224 -15.34 -11.04 9.19
N GLU A 225 -14.38 -10.49 8.45
CA GLU A 225 -12.98 -10.95 8.48
C GLU A 225 -12.26 -10.77 9.82
N SER A 226 -12.85 -10.04 10.77
CA SER A 226 -12.28 -9.81 12.11
C SER A 226 -12.67 -10.89 13.13
N ARG A 227 -13.66 -11.73 12.78
CA ARG A 227 -14.13 -12.80 13.64
C ARG A 227 -13.22 -14.01 13.62
N GLN A 228 -13.01 -14.60 14.80
CA GLN A 228 -12.18 -15.79 14.98
C GLN A 228 -12.77 -17.02 14.26
N ASP A 229 -14.07 -17.14 14.29
CA ASP A 229 -14.85 -18.25 13.75
C ASP A 229 -15.33 -18.03 12.30
N ARG A 230 -14.79 -17.01 11.61
CA ARG A 230 -15.24 -16.62 10.27
C ARG A 230 -15.23 -17.74 9.21
N ARG A 231 -14.41 -18.76 9.41
CA ARG A 231 -14.34 -19.92 8.51
C ARG A 231 -15.42 -20.97 8.73
N ASN A 232 -16.18 -20.83 9.77
CA ASN A 232 -17.27 -21.77 10.11
C ASN A 232 -18.62 -21.34 9.53
N TYR A 233 -18.66 -20.20 8.82
CA TYR A 233 -19.90 -19.60 8.32
C TYR A 233 -19.74 -19.10 6.88
#